data_ea5cc9c9f818fc28e0adcee8f228b3e4
#
_entry.id   ea5cc9c9f818fc28e0adcee8f228b3e4
#
_cell.length_a   1.000
_cell.length_b   1.000
_cell.length_c   1.000
_cell.angle_alpha   90.00
_cell.angle_beta   90.00
_cell.angle_gamma   90.00
#
_symmetry.space_group_name_H-M   'P 1'
#
loop_
_entity.id
_entity.type
_entity.pdbx_description
1 polymer ?
#
loop_
_entity_poly.entity_id
_entity_poly.type
_entity_poly.pdbx_seq_one_letter_code
_entity_poly.pdbx_strand_id
1 'polypeptide(L)'
;MPISTTVQIRISGEVLPRFSQLVINQKVNTHHQFSLLQPLPKEFITQAMDKAQSYIGQPINIKISPSNMLTESPLIFNGIITEAQMVRTSGSSGGIIINGYSPTILMEGTPHAKSYTEQTLSEIVNEILKSYSQENIKPSVSIQRDTTLPYTVQYNESDFGFLCRMAQKKGEWLYYNGEELRFGSPKPKTFTLEYGRILHSFNIEMRAKAMNFQYLGYESSSADNQKATAAEVNYQTQGVSQAMVEVSKKMFPNQSTMLYSNSIEEGNSRAHLVDRLKTQLQSRASDLVTARGDSDETGLRIGDIVVIREPAFSITSNPLDSLQEQFFGSYYITDITHVCDESGNYHNTFDAVPDTVASPPYGNVHSTPQAETQPAVVVDNNDPKGLGRVQVEFPWQKGLGSVTPWIRMTNPHTGGGKGFYFIPEVGEEVLVAFEAGNAEKPFVLGAMYNGSEYSGYADSQNKLKVIQTRSGTKVIMNDDEGSITVEDPSGNTWFMDGNGNIVVNAPKNVTIEAGESIIMNAGSNIVASAKMDVNIVAGENITEMANDDYSLTASNITETAARSRTSNAKNINENMHEGQVVSTLKDIFIESATQVNVNSGKKVKMQ
;
A
#
# COMPACT_ATOMS: atom_id res chain seq x y z
N MET A 1 42.02 7.78 -39.44
CA MET A 1 40.99 7.92 -40.48
C MET A 1 39.70 7.40 -39.91
N PRO A 2 38.59 8.08 -40.10
CA PRO A 2 37.30 7.54 -39.66
C PRO A 2 37.08 6.16 -40.27
N ILE A 3 36.53 5.24 -39.51
CA ILE A 3 36.23 3.90 -39.99
C ILE A 3 35.04 4.04 -40.98
N SER A 4 35.25 3.61 -42.22
CA SER A 4 34.15 3.53 -43.17
C SER A 4 33.21 2.38 -42.80
N THR A 5 31.94 2.63 -42.79
CA THR A 5 30.89 1.65 -42.45
C THR A 5 29.95 1.38 -43.63
N THR A 6 29.33 0.21 -43.59
CA THR A 6 28.21 -0.13 -44.49
C THR A 6 26.94 -0.17 -43.66
N VAL A 7 25.96 0.65 -44.03
CA VAL A 7 24.65 0.71 -43.37
C VAL A 7 23.58 0.04 -44.22
N GLN A 8 22.87 -0.92 -43.61
CA GLN A 8 21.73 -1.56 -44.24
C GLN A 8 20.48 -1.27 -43.39
N ILE A 9 19.50 -0.62 -43.97
CA ILE A 9 18.21 -0.32 -43.35
C ILE A 9 17.12 -1.09 -44.08
N ARG A 10 16.29 -1.81 -43.31
CA ARG A 10 15.12 -2.53 -43.84
C ARG A 10 13.86 -2.06 -43.13
N ILE A 11 12.81 -1.76 -43.88
CA ILE A 11 11.46 -1.45 -43.38
C ILE A 11 10.54 -2.58 -43.85
N SER A 12 9.90 -3.28 -42.93
CA SER A 12 9.09 -4.48 -43.21
C SER A 12 9.81 -5.53 -44.09
N GLY A 13 11.14 -5.67 -43.91
CA GLY A 13 11.97 -6.59 -44.68
C GLY A 13 12.52 -6.01 -45.99
N GLU A 14 11.95 -4.95 -46.54
CA GLU A 14 12.43 -4.28 -47.77
C GLU A 14 13.59 -3.34 -47.50
N VAL A 15 14.61 -3.37 -48.35
CA VAL A 15 15.80 -2.52 -48.21
C VAL A 15 15.45 -1.08 -48.55
N LEU A 16 15.77 -0.15 -47.63
CA LEU A 16 15.70 1.28 -47.93
C LEU A 16 16.91 1.68 -48.77
N PRO A 17 16.71 2.15 -50.03
CA PRO A 17 17.81 2.29 -50.98
C PRO A 17 18.73 3.48 -50.69
N ARG A 18 18.24 4.51 -49.98
CA ARG A 18 19.00 5.74 -49.67
C ARG A 18 18.54 6.34 -48.36
N PHE A 19 19.48 6.85 -47.59
CA PHE A 19 19.26 7.71 -46.44
C PHE A 19 20.36 8.79 -46.42
N SER A 20 20.18 9.91 -45.78
CA SER A 20 21.23 10.94 -45.70
C SER A 20 21.82 11.07 -44.30
N GLN A 21 21.01 10.86 -43.27
CA GLN A 21 21.44 10.90 -41.90
C GLN A 21 20.68 9.87 -41.09
N LEU A 22 21.37 9.18 -40.21
CA LEU A 22 20.83 8.25 -39.22
C LEU A 22 21.38 8.59 -37.85
N VAL A 23 20.49 8.72 -36.86
CA VAL A 23 20.83 8.90 -35.47
C VAL A 23 20.08 7.85 -34.65
N ILE A 24 20.78 7.14 -33.75
CA ILE A 24 20.18 6.19 -32.80
C ILE A 24 20.60 6.62 -31.42
N ASN A 25 19.63 6.91 -30.56
CA ASN A 25 19.84 7.26 -29.15
C ASN A 25 19.38 6.11 -28.27
N GLN A 26 20.29 5.60 -27.44
CA GLN A 26 20.00 4.50 -26.51
C GLN A 26 20.37 4.94 -25.10
N LYS A 27 19.47 4.68 -24.14
CA LYS A 27 19.68 5.01 -22.73
C LYS A 27 19.00 3.98 -21.83
N VAL A 28 19.63 3.62 -20.72
CA VAL A 28 19.04 2.73 -19.73
C VAL A 28 17.74 3.30 -19.15
N ASN A 29 16.79 2.43 -18.85
CA ASN A 29 15.49 2.75 -18.24
C ASN A 29 14.62 3.71 -19.07
N THR A 30 14.79 3.74 -20.40
CA THR A 30 13.97 4.51 -21.33
C THR A 30 13.78 3.73 -22.64
N HIS A 31 12.83 4.16 -23.48
CA HIS A 31 12.78 3.73 -24.88
C HIS A 31 13.97 4.28 -25.64
N HIS A 32 14.54 3.44 -26.50
CA HIS A 32 15.55 3.91 -27.45
C HIS A 32 14.88 4.54 -28.64
N GLN A 33 15.49 5.57 -29.21
CA GLN A 33 14.96 6.35 -30.31
C GLN A 33 15.86 6.22 -31.53
N PHE A 34 15.27 6.28 -32.70
CA PHE A 34 16.01 6.49 -33.94
C PHE A 34 15.36 7.58 -34.79
N SER A 35 16.18 8.26 -35.56
CA SER A 35 15.76 9.24 -36.54
C SER A 35 16.58 9.06 -37.81
N LEU A 36 15.92 9.00 -38.95
CA LEU A 36 16.59 8.94 -40.24
C LEU A 36 15.91 9.84 -41.28
N LEU A 37 16.69 10.40 -42.19
CA LEU A 37 16.21 11.16 -43.29
C LEU A 37 16.38 10.36 -44.58
N GLN A 38 15.25 10.05 -45.25
CA GLN A 38 15.20 9.46 -46.55
C GLN A 38 15.05 10.59 -47.59
N PRO A 39 16.07 10.91 -48.40
CA PRO A 39 15.91 11.86 -49.49
C PRO A 39 15.04 11.25 -50.60
N LEU A 40 14.15 12.05 -51.16
CA LEU A 40 13.30 11.64 -52.28
C LEU A 40 13.67 12.43 -53.55
N PRO A 41 13.80 11.75 -54.69
CA PRO A 41 13.89 12.40 -56.00
C PRO A 41 12.67 13.29 -56.28
N LYS A 42 12.87 14.36 -57.02
CA LYS A 42 11.84 15.36 -57.33
C LYS A 42 10.54 14.74 -57.87
N GLU A 43 10.65 13.69 -58.66
CA GLU A 43 9.56 12.97 -59.32
C GLU A 43 8.63 12.25 -58.32
N PHE A 44 9.13 11.87 -57.14
CA PHE A 44 8.39 11.12 -56.13
C PHE A 44 7.85 11.97 -55.00
N ILE A 45 8.05 13.30 -55.02
CA ILE A 45 7.60 14.18 -53.92
C ILE A 45 6.07 14.21 -53.79
N THR A 46 5.34 14.04 -54.91
CA THR A 46 3.87 13.98 -54.92
C THR A 46 3.32 12.74 -54.20
N GLN A 47 4.11 11.67 -54.12
CA GLN A 47 3.76 10.41 -53.45
C GLN A 47 4.35 10.33 -52.04
N ALA A 48 5.05 11.39 -51.59
CA ALA A 48 5.76 11.38 -50.30
C ALA A 48 4.83 11.22 -49.10
N MET A 49 3.61 11.76 -49.18
CA MET A 49 2.61 11.65 -48.12
C MET A 49 2.12 10.20 -47.98
N ASP A 50 1.73 9.55 -49.08
CA ASP A 50 1.25 8.16 -49.06
C ASP A 50 2.36 7.22 -48.55
N LYS A 51 3.59 7.48 -49.01
CA LYS A 51 4.75 6.71 -48.58
C LYS A 51 5.07 6.93 -47.12
N ALA A 52 5.02 8.15 -46.59
CA ALA A 52 5.20 8.45 -45.18
C ALA A 52 4.14 7.74 -44.32
N GLN A 53 2.87 7.80 -44.77
CA GLN A 53 1.79 7.09 -44.12
C GLN A 53 2.01 5.58 -44.09
N SER A 54 2.51 4.97 -45.14
CA SER A 54 2.75 3.53 -45.23
C SER A 54 3.85 3.04 -44.29
N TYR A 55 4.71 3.92 -43.81
CA TYR A 55 5.78 3.56 -42.88
C TYR A 55 5.32 3.48 -41.41
N ILE A 56 4.26 4.22 -41.05
CA ILE A 56 3.79 4.25 -39.66
C ILE A 56 3.37 2.85 -39.19
N GLY A 57 3.86 2.44 -38.03
CA GLY A 57 3.61 1.12 -37.42
C GLY A 57 4.48 0.00 -37.99
N GLN A 58 5.29 0.25 -39.01
CA GLN A 58 6.14 -0.78 -39.62
C GLN A 58 7.41 -1.04 -38.78
N PRO A 59 7.86 -2.31 -38.70
CA PRO A 59 9.14 -2.65 -38.09
C PRO A 59 10.30 -2.17 -38.98
N ILE A 60 11.34 -1.65 -38.34
CA ILE A 60 12.59 -1.27 -38.96
C ILE A 60 13.74 -2.09 -38.36
N ASN A 61 14.64 -2.55 -39.23
CA ASN A 61 15.91 -3.16 -38.83
C ASN A 61 17.06 -2.34 -39.41
N ILE A 62 17.94 -1.89 -38.55
CA ILE A 62 19.13 -1.09 -38.89
C ILE A 62 20.36 -1.91 -38.54
N LYS A 63 21.24 -2.13 -39.51
CA LYS A 63 22.52 -2.80 -39.33
C LYS A 63 23.65 -1.89 -39.82
N ILE A 64 24.58 -1.55 -38.91
CA ILE A 64 25.79 -0.79 -39.22
C ILE A 64 26.98 -1.75 -39.08
N SER A 65 27.68 -2.01 -40.17
CA SER A 65 28.81 -2.93 -40.20
C SER A 65 30.10 -2.17 -40.56
N PRO A 66 31.21 -2.43 -39.90
CA PRO A 66 32.48 -1.85 -40.27
C PRO A 66 32.90 -2.39 -41.67
N SER A 67 33.45 -1.53 -42.53
CA SER A 67 33.93 -1.92 -43.85
C SER A 67 35.28 -2.62 -43.84
N ASN A 68 36.03 -2.53 -42.74
CA ASN A 68 37.30 -3.19 -42.49
C ASN A 68 37.10 -4.38 -41.54
N MET A 69 37.86 -5.48 -41.77
CA MET A 69 37.78 -6.70 -40.98
C MET A 69 38.38 -6.58 -39.54
N LEU A 70 38.70 -5.37 -39.08
CA LEU A 70 39.38 -5.14 -37.80
C LEU A 70 38.41 -4.97 -36.61
N THR A 71 37.10 -4.81 -36.85
CA THR A 71 36.08 -4.72 -35.82
C THR A 71 35.05 -5.85 -36.00
N GLU A 72 34.82 -6.62 -34.96
CA GLU A 72 34.18 -7.94 -35.06
C GLU A 72 32.66 -7.94 -34.96
N SER A 73 32.03 -6.83 -34.58
CA SER A 73 30.58 -6.84 -34.29
C SER A 73 29.82 -5.69 -34.97
N PRO A 74 28.82 -5.99 -35.79
CA PRO A 74 27.94 -4.96 -36.32
C PRO A 74 27.00 -4.45 -35.20
N LEU A 75 26.64 -3.17 -35.24
CA LEU A 75 25.48 -2.68 -34.52
C LEU A 75 24.22 -3.23 -35.19
N ILE A 76 23.32 -3.84 -34.43
CA ILE A 76 21.97 -4.20 -34.88
C ILE A 76 20.99 -3.44 -33.99
N PHE A 77 20.05 -2.75 -34.61
CA PHE A 77 18.97 -2.08 -33.93
C PHE A 77 17.63 -2.42 -34.59
N ASN A 78 16.73 -3.01 -33.83
CA ASN A 78 15.34 -3.21 -34.23
C ASN A 78 14.49 -2.11 -33.63
N GLY A 79 13.55 -1.60 -34.39
CA GLY A 79 12.65 -0.53 -33.97
C GLY A 79 11.27 -0.63 -34.63
N ILE A 80 10.40 0.29 -34.23
CA ILE A 80 9.07 0.49 -34.81
C ILE A 80 8.95 1.96 -35.17
N ILE A 81 8.51 2.23 -36.37
CA ILE A 81 8.29 3.59 -36.90
C ILE A 81 6.99 4.11 -36.28
N THR A 82 7.09 5.21 -35.53
CA THR A 82 5.94 5.85 -34.86
C THR A 82 5.58 7.19 -35.52
N GLU A 83 6.51 7.78 -36.25
CA GLU A 83 6.32 9.08 -36.88
C GLU A 83 7.03 9.11 -38.24
N ALA A 84 6.37 9.68 -39.24
CA ALA A 84 6.96 9.96 -40.53
C ALA A 84 6.52 11.35 -41.01
N GLN A 85 7.48 12.22 -41.29
CA GLN A 85 7.26 13.61 -41.65
C GLN A 85 7.79 13.89 -43.07
N MET A 86 6.93 14.32 -43.97
CA MET A 86 7.38 14.84 -45.25
C MET A 86 8.02 16.23 -45.07
N VAL A 87 9.25 16.40 -45.53
CA VAL A 87 9.97 17.67 -45.49
C VAL A 87 10.28 18.19 -46.90
N ARG A 88 10.14 19.50 -47.08
CA ARG A 88 10.64 20.22 -48.25
C ARG A 88 11.50 21.37 -47.80
N THR A 89 12.69 21.45 -48.39
CA THR A 89 13.61 22.57 -48.22
C THR A 89 13.58 23.45 -49.47
N SER A 90 14.23 24.58 -49.44
CA SER A 90 14.28 25.54 -50.55
C SER A 90 14.73 24.83 -51.84
N GLY A 91 14.02 25.09 -52.96
CA GLY A 91 14.27 24.46 -54.23
C GLY A 91 13.50 23.16 -54.47
N SER A 92 14.12 22.21 -55.14
CA SER A 92 13.50 20.92 -55.49
C SER A 92 13.82 19.77 -54.54
N SER A 93 14.55 20.06 -53.47
CA SER A 93 14.94 19.04 -52.49
C SER A 93 13.81 18.75 -51.51
N GLY A 94 13.67 17.48 -51.14
CA GLY A 94 12.73 17.03 -50.14
C GLY A 94 12.99 15.59 -49.75
N GLY A 95 12.26 15.12 -48.73
CA GLY A 95 12.42 13.76 -48.23
C GLY A 95 11.38 13.42 -47.17
N ILE A 96 11.57 12.29 -46.55
CA ILE A 96 10.78 11.84 -45.42
C ILE A 96 11.73 11.70 -44.24
N ILE A 97 11.44 12.38 -43.11
CA ILE A 97 12.05 12.10 -41.83
C ILE A 97 11.23 10.95 -41.21
N ILE A 98 11.90 9.90 -40.83
CA ILE A 98 11.32 8.70 -40.24
C ILE A 98 11.85 8.60 -38.79
N ASN A 99 10.96 8.71 -37.84
CA ASN A 99 11.28 8.59 -36.43
C ASN A 99 10.59 7.37 -35.82
N GLY A 100 11.19 6.82 -34.79
CA GLY A 100 10.58 5.74 -34.06
C GLY A 100 11.40 5.33 -32.85
N TYR A 101 10.95 4.25 -32.26
CA TYR A 101 11.50 3.75 -31.01
C TYR A 101 11.87 2.27 -31.12
N SER A 102 12.61 1.79 -30.11
CA SER A 102 12.75 0.34 -29.85
C SER A 102 11.37 -0.31 -29.71
N PRO A 103 11.25 -1.65 -29.91
CA PRO A 103 9.96 -2.34 -29.79
C PRO A 103 9.30 -2.23 -28.41
N THR A 104 10.05 -1.77 -27.41
CA THR A 104 9.53 -1.47 -26.07
C THR A 104 8.42 -0.41 -26.08
N ILE A 105 8.33 0.41 -27.13
CA ILE A 105 7.23 1.38 -27.31
C ILE A 105 5.84 0.73 -27.35
N LEU A 106 5.76 -0.53 -27.75
CA LEU A 106 4.51 -1.28 -27.75
C LEU A 106 3.93 -1.45 -26.33
N MET A 107 4.75 -1.31 -25.30
CA MET A 107 4.35 -1.35 -23.90
C MET A 107 3.87 0.01 -23.35
N GLU A 108 3.90 1.07 -24.16
CA GLU A 108 3.29 2.38 -23.87
C GLU A 108 1.81 2.41 -24.30
N GLY A 109 1.05 1.42 -23.85
CA GLY A 109 -0.40 1.43 -23.98
C GLY A 109 -1.07 2.49 -23.09
N THR A 110 -2.40 2.54 -23.12
CA THR A 110 -3.15 3.40 -22.20
C THR A 110 -2.84 3.03 -20.76
N PRO A 111 -2.52 4.00 -19.90
CA PRO A 111 -2.28 3.74 -18.48
C PRO A 111 -3.47 3.02 -17.85
N HIS A 112 -3.20 2.02 -17.02
CA HIS A 112 -4.20 1.21 -16.34
C HIS A 112 -3.80 0.88 -14.91
N ALA A 113 -4.73 0.29 -14.14
CA ALA A 113 -4.48 -0.13 -12.79
C ALA A 113 -4.59 -1.65 -12.67
N LYS A 114 -3.62 -2.25 -11.99
CA LYS A 114 -3.56 -3.68 -11.67
C LYS A 114 -2.77 -3.91 -10.40
N SER A 115 -3.16 -4.88 -9.60
CA SER A 115 -2.40 -5.29 -8.41
C SER A 115 -1.90 -6.71 -8.50
N TYR A 116 -0.78 -6.95 -7.85
CA TYR A 116 -0.10 -8.22 -7.74
C TYR A 116 0.09 -8.52 -6.26
N THR A 117 -0.32 -9.72 -5.82
CA THR A 117 -0.26 -10.13 -4.42
C THR A 117 0.55 -11.41 -4.30
N GLU A 118 1.49 -11.45 -3.35
CA GLU A 118 2.35 -12.61 -3.07
C GLU A 118 3.07 -13.17 -4.31
N GLN A 119 3.56 -12.29 -5.19
CA GLN A 119 4.32 -12.64 -6.39
C GLN A 119 5.75 -12.13 -6.33
N THR A 120 6.68 -12.83 -6.98
CA THR A 120 8.04 -12.35 -7.17
C THR A 120 8.10 -11.31 -8.29
N LEU A 121 9.15 -10.48 -8.29
CA LEU A 121 9.33 -9.49 -9.37
C LEU A 121 9.47 -10.17 -10.73
N SER A 122 10.16 -11.32 -10.81
CA SER A 122 10.32 -12.06 -12.08
C SER A 122 8.99 -12.61 -12.60
N GLU A 123 8.10 -13.08 -11.72
CA GLU A 123 6.75 -13.52 -12.10
C GLU A 123 5.95 -12.36 -12.68
N ILE A 124 5.94 -11.20 -12.01
CA ILE A 124 5.23 -10.00 -12.47
C ILE A 124 5.77 -9.54 -13.82
N VAL A 125 7.09 -9.39 -13.95
CA VAL A 125 7.73 -8.96 -15.22
C VAL A 125 7.41 -9.93 -16.35
N ASN A 126 7.52 -11.24 -16.10
CA ASN A 126 7.22 -12.25 -17.12
C ASN A 126 5.72 -12.27 -17.50
N GLU A 127 4.81 -12.05 -16.54
CA GLU A 127 3.38 -11.94 -16.80
C GLU A 127 3.08 -10.79 -17.76
N ILE A 128 3.64 -9.60 -17.52
CA ILE A 128 3.49 -8.45 -18.41
C ILE A 128 4.05 -8.73 -19.79
N LEU A 129 5.27 -9.24 -19.85
CA LEU A 129 5.97 -9.46 -21.12
C LEU A 129 5.33 -10.55 -21.99
N LYS A 130 4.57 -11.49 -21.42
CA LYS A 130 3.79 -12.49 -22.19
C LYS A 130 2.71 -11.86 -23.08
N SER A 131 2.22 -10.67 -22.74
CA SER A 131 1.19 -9.97 -23.51
C SER A 131 1.72 -9.36 -24.82
N TYR A 132 3.04 -9.36 -25.01
CA TYR A 132 3.71 -8.72 -26.14
C TYR A 132 4.41 -9.73 -27.04
N SER A 133 4.63 -9.35 -28.31
CA SER A 133 5.33 -10.20 -29.30
C SER A 133 6.74 -10.56 -28.83
N GLN A 134 6.96 -11.84 -28.58
CA GLN A 134 8.25 -12.38 -28.15
C GLN A 134 9.33 -12.24 -29.25
N GLU A 135 8.93 -12.18 -30.51
CA GLU A 135 9.85 -11.98 -31.63
C GLU A 135 10.41 -10.56 -31.66
N ASN A 136 9.59 -9.57 -31.33
CA ASN A 136 9.98 -8.16 -31.35
C ASN A 136 10.75 -7.75 -30.09
N ILE A 137 10.34 -8.22 -28.91
CA ILE A 137 10.90 -7.77 -27.64
C ILE A 137 12.03 -8.68 -27.15
N LYS A 138 11.93 -10.00 -27.37
CA LYS A 138 12.90 -11.01 -26.92
C LYS A 138 13.32 -10.79 -25.46
N PRO A 139 12.43 -11.01 -24.50
CA PRO A 139 12.71 -10.67 -23.10
C PRO A 139 13.77 -11.58 -22.49
N SER A 140 14.65 -10.99 -21.69
CA SER A 140 15.67 -11.67 -20.88
C SER A 140 15.58 -11.15 -19.44
N VAL A 141 14.92 -11.90 -18.56
CA VAL A 141 14.72 -11.55 -17.15
C VAL A 141 15.73 -12.28 -16.28
N SER A 142 16.52 -11.54 -15.48
CA SER A 142 17.57 -12.10 -14.60
C SER A 142 17.73 -11.22 -13.36
N ILE A 143 16.78 -11.32 -12.43
CA ILE A 143 16.74 -10.51 -11.22
C ILE A 143 17.69 -11.06 -10.17
N GLN A 144 18.50 -10.19 -9.55
CA GLN A 144 19.51 -10.60 -8.58
C GLN A 144 18.90 -11.04 -7.24
N ARG A 145 17.82 -10.37 -6.81
CA ARG A 145 17.14 -10.62 -5.54
C ARG A 145 15.64 -10.73 -5.77
N ASP A 146 15.24 -11.90 -6.19
CA ASP A 146 13.86 -12.19 -6.54
C ASP A 146 13.08 -12.71 -5.34
N THR A 147 12.71 -11.77 -4.46
CA THR A 147 11.89 -12.07 -3.27
C THR A 147 10.43 -11.83 -3.57
N THR A 148 9.57 -12.60 -2.90
CA THR A 148 8.12 -12.40 -2.95
C THR A 148 7.75 -11.00 -2.45
N LEU A 149 6.92 -10.32 -3.22
CA LEU A 149 6.36 -9.01 -2.92
C LEU A 149 4.96 -9.20 -2.37
N PRO A 150 4.68 -8.80 -1.13
CA PRO A 150 3.35 -9.00 -0.53
C PRO A 150 2.24 -8.29 -1.29
N TYR A 151 2.51 -7.08 -1.77
CA TYR A 151 1.57 -6.29 -2.54
C TYR A 151 2.29 -5.26 -3.41
N THR A 152 2.03 -5.28 -4.69
CA THR A 152 2.59 -4.35 -5.68
C THR A 152 1.48 -3.86 -6.58
N VAL A 153 1.47 -2.58 -6.89
CA VAL A 153 0.42 -1.96 -7.68
C VAL A 153 1.02 -1.22 -8.87
N GLN A 154 0.55 -1.55 -10.06
CA GLN A 154 0.61 -0.70 -11.23
C GLN A 154 -0.61 0.22 -11.14
N TYR A 155 -0.41 1.53 -11.02
CA TYR A 155 -1.49 2.47 -10.78
C TYR A 155 -1.43 3.63 -11.76
N ASN A 156 -2.34 3.64 -12.72
CA ASN A 156 -2.39 4.62 -13.81
C ASN A 156 -1.03 4.76 -14.55
N GLU A 157 -0.37 3.64 -14.77
CA GLU A 157 0.90 3.54 -15.48
C GLU A 157 0.76 2.66 -16.72
N SER A 158 1.55 2.95 -17.77
CA SER A 158 1.78 1.99 -18.85
C SER A 158 2.58 0.79 -18.35
N ASP A 159 2.59 -0.31 -19.08
CA ASP A 159 3.40 -1.48 -18.71
C ASP A 159 4.89 -1.13 -18.68
N PHE A 160 5.37 -0.33 -19.64
CA PHE A 160 6.77 0.10 -19.64
C PHE A 160 7.08 1.04 -18.47
N GLY A 161 6.20 2.01 -18.21
CA GLY A 161 6.33 2.91 -17.05
C GLY A 161 6.42 2.15 -15.73
N PHE A 162 5.55 1.14 -15.56
CA PHE A 162 5.59 0.26 -14.38
C PHE A 162 6.91 -0.53 -14.29
N LEU A 163 7.38 -1.14 -15.39
CA LEU A 163 8.67 -1.84 -15.41
C LEU A 163 9.83 -0.90 -15.07
N CYS A 164 9.84 0.31 -15.61
CA CYS A 164 10.84 1.35 -15.30
C CYS A 164 10.83 1.70 -13.81
N ARG A 165 9.65 1.89 -13.22
CA ARG A 165 9.50 2.20 -11.79
C ARG A 165 9.97 1.03 -10.91
N MET A 166 9.64 -0.21 -11.29
CA MET A 166 10.09 -1.39 -10.54
C MET A 166 11.61 -1.57 -10.62
N ALA A 167 12.21 -1.34 -11.80
CA ALA A 167 13.66 -1.36 -11.97
C ALA A 167 14.34 -0.30 -11.08
N GLN A 168 13.81 0.94 -11.04
CA GLN A 168 14.28 2.00 -10.14
C GLN A 168 14.17 1.61 -8.67
N LYS A 169 12.98 1.15 -8.25
CA LYS A 169 12.68 0.81 -6.85
C LYS A 169 13.54 -0.34 -6.31
N LYS A 170 13.87 -1.30 -7.17
CA LYS A 170 14.65 -2.49 -6.80
C LYS A 170 16.14 -2.37 -7.12
N GLY A 171 16.56 -1.31 -7.84
CA GLY A 171 17.95 -1.12 -8.27
C GLY A 171 18.39 -2.14 -9.32
N GLU A 172 17.47 -2.60 -10.16
CA GLU A 172 17.71 -3.53 -11.24
C GLU A 172 17.96 -2.81 -12.56
N TRP A 173 18.73 -3.40 -13.47
CA TRP A 173 18.95 -2.85 -14.79
C TRP A 173 17.75 -3.12 -15.69
N LEU A 174 17.35 -2.11 -16.47
CA LEU A 174 16.34 -2.21 -17.53
C LEU A 174 16.84 -1.49 -18.77
N TYR A 175 16.99 -2.21 -19.88
CA TYR A 175 17.40 -1.64 -21.15
C TYR A 175 17.12 -2.59 -22.33
N TYR A 176 17.02 -2.02 -23.52
CA TYR A 176 16.94 -2.76 -24.79
C TYR A 176 18.28 -2.65 -25.50
N ASN A 177 18.97 -3.77 -25.76
CA ASN A 177 20.32 -3.74 -26.32
C ASN A 177 20.33 -3.64 -27.88
N GLY A 178 19.19 -3.34 -28.49
CA GLY A 178 19.00 -3.34 -29.95
C GLY A 178 18.35 -4.62 -30.50
N GLU A 179 18.38 -5.71 -29.73
CA GLU A 179 17.81 -7.01 -30.12
C GLU A 179 16.94 -7.63 -29.01
N GLU A 180 17.25 -7.40 -27.73
CA GLU A 180 16.62 -8.01 -26.58
C GLU A 180 16.31 -6.97 -25.50
N LEU A 181 15.15 -7.10 -24.85
CA LEU A 181 14.84 -6.37 -23.62
C LEU A 181 15.40 -7.13 -22.41
N ARG A 182 16.27 -6.47 -21.65
CA ARG A 182 16.85 -7.02 -20.43
C ARG A 182 16.29 -6.37 -19.21
N PHE A 183 15.87 -7.19 -18.25
CA PHE A 183 15.48 -6.78 -16.92
C PHE A 183 16.32 -7.55 -15.89
N GLY A 184 17.14 -6.85 -15.11
CA GLY A 184 18.03 -7.45 -14.12
C GLY A 184 19.49 -7.42 -14.57
N SER A 185 20.28 -8.43 -14.18
CA SER A 185 21.74 -8.45 -14.38
C SER A 185 22.16 -8.25 -15.83
N PRO A 186 23.08 -7.32 -16.12
CA PRO A 186 23.65 -7.15 -17.45
C PRO A 186 24.36 -8.40 -17.95
N LYS A 187 24.38 -8.60 -19.27
CA LYS A 187 25.21 -9.61 -19.95
C LYS A 187 26.09 -8.90 -20.97
N PRO A 188 27.17 -8.24 -20.52
CA PRO A 188 27.99 -7.38 -21.35
C PRO A 188 28.86 -8.17 -22.33
N LYS A 189 29.11 -7.55 -23.47
CA LYS A 189 30.35 -7.77 -24.23
C LYS A 189 31.37 -6.76 -23.76
N THR A 190 32.67 -7.09 -23.89
CA THR A 190 33.74 -6.18 -23.49
C THR A 190 34.51 -5.72 -24.72
N PHE A 191 34.65 -4.41 -24.85
CA PHE A 191 35.38 -3.75 -25.91
C PHE A 191 36.56 -2.96 -25.33
N THR A 192 37.70 -3.10 -25.93
CA THR A 192 38.88 -2.29 -25.57
C THR A 192 38.99 -1.11 -26.51
N LEU A 193 38.88 0.09 -25.95
CA LEU A 193 38.99 1.35 -26.71
C LEU A 193 40.35 2.00 -26.43
N GLU A 194 41.15 2.06 -27.48
CA GLU A 194 42.50 2.65 -27.45
C GLU A 194 42.41 4.12 -27.88
N TYR A 195 42.83 5.02 -26.97
CA TYR A 195 42.88 6.45 -27.23
C TYR A 195 43.85 6.80 -28.36
N GLY A 196 43.43 7.67 -29.28
CA GLY A 196 44.17 8.06 -30.48
C GLY A 196 44.02 7.07 -31.64
N ARG A 197 43.31 5.94 -31.47
CA ARG A 197 43.01 4.99 -32.55
C ARG A 197 41.52 4.84 -32.84
N ILE A 198 40.78 4.25 -31.92
CA ILE A 198 39.33 4.03 -32.01
C ILE A 198 38.58 5.03 -31.12
N LEU A 199 39.16 5.40 -29.99
CA LEU A 199 38.69 6.39 -29.06
C LEU A 199 39.34 7.74 -29.39
N HIS A 200 38.51 8.74 -29.79
CA HIS A 200 39.01 10.06 -30.20
C HIS A 200 39.11 11.02 -29.03
N SER A 201 38.18 10.93 -28.12
CA SER A 201 38.19 11.70 -26.87
C SER A 201 37.57 10.91 -25.73
N PHE A 202 38.02 11.15 -24.52
CA PHE A 202 37.35 10.68 -23.31
C PHE A 202 37.52 11.66 -22.17
N ASN A 203 36.57 11.60 -21.25
CA ASN A 203 36.57 12.36 -20.00
C ASN A 203 36.13 11.43 -18.87
N ILE A 204 36.85 11.43 -17.76
CA ILE A 204 36.48 10.73 -16.53
C ILE A 204 36.16 11.78 -15.49
N GLU A 205 34.89 11.87 -15.12
CA GLU A 205 34.40 12.78 -14.11
C GLU A 205 34.30 12.07 -12.76
N MET A 206 34.77 12.72 -11.71
CA MET A 206 34.69 12.26 -10.32
C MET A 206 33.93 13.29 -9.50
N ARG A 207 32.95 12.86 -8.72
CA ARG A 207 32.12 13.72 -7.90
C ARG A 207 31.92 13.15 -6.50
N ALA A 208 31.75 14.02 -5.51
CA ALA A 208 31.41 13.62 -4.15
C ALA A 208 29.91 13.86 -3.90
N LYS A 209 29.25 12.90 -3.23
CA LYS A 209 27.83 13.00 -2.82
C LYS A 209 27.69 12.63 -1.35
N ALA A 210 26.65 13.17 -0.66
CA ALA A 210 26.37 12.78 0.71
C ALA A 210 25.98 11.29 0.77
N MET A 211 26.78 10.49 1.46
CA MET A 211 26.63 9.04 1.59
C MET A 211 26.33 8.60 3.04
N ASN A 212 26.41 9.56 4.00
CA ASN A 212 26.21 9.26 5.41
C ASN A 212 24.78 9.60 5.85
N PHE A 213 23.86 8.68 5.62
CA PHE A 213 22.47 8.81 6.08
C PHE A 213 21.94 7.48 6.61
N GLN A 214 20.85 7.55 7.34
CA GLN A 214 20.12 6.43 7.88
C GLN A 214 18.65 6.51 7.53
N TYR A 215 18.00 5.36 7.42
CA TYR A 215 16.55 5.28 7.32
C TYR A 215 15.94 4.98 8.68
N LEU A 216 14.86 5.67 8.99
CA LEU A 216 13.95 5.39 10.10
C LEU A 216 12.60 4.96 9.50
N GLY A 217 12.10 3.79 9.87
CA GLY A 217 10.81 3.27 9.45
C GLY A 217 10.01 2.74 10.63
N TYR A 218 8.70 2.63 10.47
CA TYR A 218 7.77 2.16 11.49
C TYR A 218 7.14 0.83 11.07
N GLU A 219 7.17 -0.16 11.97
CA GLU A 219 6.47 -1.42 11.80
C GLU A 219 5.20 -1.44 12.67
N SER A 220 4.04 -1.43 12.02
CA SER A 220 2.76 -1.33 12.72
C SER A 220 2.35 -2.60 13.46
N SER A 221 2.81 -3.77 13.02
CA SER A 221 2.44 -5.06 13.64
C SER A 221 3.09 -5.27 15.00
N SER A 222 4.30 -4.72 15.19
CA SER A 222 5.04 -4.75 16.47
C SER A 222 5.00 -3.43 17.22
N ALA A 223 4.43 -2.37 16.61
CA ALA A 223 4.43 -0.99 17.13
C ALA A 223 5.85 -0.46 17.40
N ASP A 224 6.83 -0.84 16.55
CA ASP A 224 8.24 -0.55 16.79
C ASP A 224 8.86 0.31 15.69
N ASN A 225 9.84 1.14 16.08
CA ASN A 225 10.63 1.95 15.16
C ASN A 225 11.91 1.20 14.78
N GLN A 226 12.08 0.95 13.50
CA GLN A 226 13.25 0.30 12.95
C GLN A 226 14.21 1.32 12.33
N LYS A 227 15.50 1.06 12.48
CA LYS A 227 16.56 1.94 12.00
C LYS A 227 17.60 1.14 11.22
N ALA A 228 18.00 1.66 10.06
CA ALA A 228 19.11 1.15 9.27
C ALA A 228 20.13 2.26 8.99
N THR A 229 21.41 1.98 9.16
CA THR A 229 22.49 2.97 9.03
C THR A 229 23.43 2.63 7.87
N ALA A 230 24.04 3.65 7.24
CA ALA A 230 25.00 3.47 6.17
C ALA A 230 26.22 2.61 6.58
N ALA A 231 26.57 2.56 7.86
CA ALA A 231 27.67 1.74 8.38
C ALA A 231 27.39 0.23 8.30
N GLU A 232 26.12 -0.17 8.24
CA GLU A 232 25.69 -1.57 8.14
C GLU A 232 25.73 -2.11 6.70
N VAL A 233 25.97 -1.22 5.71
CA VAL A 233 25.85 -1.53 4.29
C VAL A 233 27.22 -1.64 3.63
N ASN A 234 27.45 -2.75 2.92
CA ASN A 234 28.57 -2.87 2.01
C ASN A 234 28.17 -2.36 0.62
N TYR A 235 28.87 -1.34 0.13
CA TYR A 235 28.60 -0.70 -1.17
C TYR A 235 29.02 -1.55 -2.37
N GLN A 236 29.86 -2.57 -2.16
CA GLN A 236 30.43 -3.41 -3.24
C GLN A 236 31.13 -2.59 -4.34
N THR A 237 31.77 -1.48 -3.97
CA THR A 237 32.57 -0.65 -4.87
C THR A 237 34.03 -1.02 -4.77
N GLN A 238 34.80 -0.84 -5.87
CA GLN A 238 36.23 -1.13 -5.95
C GLN A 238 37.00 0.01 -6.65
N GLY A 239 38.28 0.04 -6.51
CA GLY A 239 39.15 0.98 -7.21
C GLY A 239 38.80 2.45 -6.96
N VAL A 240 38.69 3.22 -8.02
CA VAL A 240 38.42 4.68 -7.95
C VAL A 240 37.06 4.97 -7.31
N SER A 241 36.04 4.15 -7.59
CA SER A 241 34.70 4.31 -6.98
C SER A 241 34.75 4.18 -5.45
N GLN A 242 35.53 3.23 -4.92
CA GLN A 242 35.74 3.07 -3.48
C GLN A 242 36.41 4.31 -2.89
N ALA A 243 37.46 4.83 -3.56
CA ALA A 243 38.13 6.04 -3.12
C ALA A 243 37.19 7.23 -3.07
N MET A 244 36.29 7.37 -4.06
CA MET A 244 35.29 8.46 -4.08
C MET A 244 34.22 8.31 -3.00
N VAL A 245 33.84 7.10 -2.61
CA VAL A 245 32.97 6.85 -1.44
C VAL A 245 33.66 7.35 -0.17
N GLU A 246 34.94 7.05 0.04
CA GLU A 246 35.69 7.52 1.22
C GLU A 246 35.87 9.05 1.25
N VAL A 247 36.15 9.66 0.09
CA VAL A 247 36.18 11.13 -0.04
C VAL A 247 34.81 11.73 0.29
N SER A 248 33.71 11.14 -0.22
CA SER A 248 32.35 11.57 0.05
C SER A 248 32.00 11.53 1.53
N LYS A 249 32.37 10.45 2.24
CA LYS A 249 32.18 10.33 3.70
C LYS A 249 32.95 11.38 4.48
N LYS A 250 34.19 11.69 4.07
CA LYS A 250 35.02 12.73 4.71
C LYS A 250 34.46 14.13 4.45
N MET A 251 33.98 14.40 3.23
CA MET A 251 33.43 15.68 2.84
C MET A 251 32.06 15.95 3.51
N PHE A 252 31.24 14.91 3.66
CA PHE A 252 29.91 14.98 4.27
C PHE A 252 29.84 14.07 5.52
N PRO A 253 30.51 14.45 6.64
CA PRO A 253 30.64 13.60 7.82
C PRO A 253 29.35 13.48 8.63
N ASN A 254 28.47 14.48 8.55
CA ASN A 254 27.25 14.53 9.34
C ASN A 254 26.26 13.47 8.86
N GLN A 255 25.81 12.63 9.77
CA GLN A 255 24.76 11.66 9.49
C GLN A 255 23.39 12.35 9.49
N SER A 256 22.64 12.20 8.42
CA SER A 256 21.24 12.66 8.32
C SER A 256 20.26 11.50 8.52
N THR A 257 19.11 11.80 9.12
CA THR A 257 18.01 10.82 9.23
C THR A 257 16.98 11.09 8.16
N MET A 258 16.71 10.10 7.33
CA MET A 258 15.63 10.12 6.35
C MET A 258 14.50 9.20 6.82
N LEU A 259 13.29 9.68 6.76
CA LEU A 259 12.13 8.84 7.02
C LEU A 259 11.87 7.95 5.81
N TYR A 260 11.73 6.66 6.07
CA TYR A 260 11.13 5.75 5.11
C TYR A 260 9.61 5.84 5.32
N SER A 261 8.95 6.60 4.48
CA SER A 261 7.56 7.06 4.66
C SER A 261 6.49 5.98 4.54
N ASN A 262 6.87 4.76 4.13
CA ASN A 262 5.94 3.64 4.00
C ASN A 262 6.08 2.70 5.19
N SER A 263 4.99 2.02 5.56
CA SER A 263 5.08 0.91 6.53
C SER A 263 6.07 -0.13 6.04
N ILE A 264 6.83 -0.69 6.97
CA ILE A 264 7.79 -1.73 6.67
C ILE A 264 7.07 -3.08 6.59
N GLU A 265 7.59 -4.00 5.79
CA GLU A 265 7.03 -5.35 5.65
C GLU A 265 7.06 -6.11 6.99
N GLU A 266 5.95 -6.72 7.36
CA GLU A 266 5.80 -7.47 8.61
C GLU A 266 6.81 -8.63 8.71
N GLY A 267 7.33 -8.83 9.91
CA GLY A 267 8.18 -9.98 10.27
C GLY A 267 9.64 -9.90 9.82
N ASN A 268 10.01 -8.94 8.98
CA ASN A 268 11.38 -8.77 8.45
C ASN A 268 11.77 -7.29 8.30
N SER A 269 11.18 -6.45 9.11
CA SER A 269 11.18 -5.00 8.98
C SER A 269 12.58 -4.38 8.91
N ARG A 270 13.49 -4.81 9.77
CA ARG A 270 14.85 -4.28 9.78
C ARG A 270 15.65 -4.73 8.55
N ALA A 271 15.55 -5.99 8.16
CA ALA A 271 16.24 -6.52 6.98
C ALA A 271 15.76 -5.83 5.70
N HIS A 272 14.45 -5.60 5.59
CA HIS A 272 13.84 -4.85 4.51
C HIS A 272 14.37 -3.41 4.45
N LEU A 273 14.43 -2.71 5.61
CA LEU A 273 14.93 -1.34 5.67
C LEU A 273 16.43 -1.25 5.30
N VAL A 274 17.25 -2.22 5.76
CA VAL A 274 18.66 -2.33 5.38
C VAL A 274 18.81 -2.58 3.88
N ASP A 275 17.99 -3.44 3.28
CA ASP A 275 18.02 -3.70 1.84
C ASP A 275 17.66 -2.45 1.02
N ARG A 276 16.64 -1.69 1.43
CA ARG A 276 16.28 -0.40 0.81
C ARG A 276 17.42 0.62 0.91
N LEU A 277 18.00 0.75 2.09
CA LEU A 277 19.16 1.63 2.30
C LEU A 277 20.34 1.20 1.43
N LYS A 278 20.61 -0.10 1.34
CA LYS A 278 21.69 -0.66 0.50
C LYS A 278 21.49 -0.32 -0.96
N THR A 279 20.30 -0.57 -1.51
CA THR A 279 19.96 -0.26 -2.91
C THR A 279 20.15 1.24 -3.20
N GLN A 280 19.67 2.13 -2.32
CA GLN A 280 19.82 3.56 -2.49
C GLN A 280 21.29 4.03 -2.44
N LEU A 281 22.07 3.46 -1.53
CA LEU A 281 23.51 3.79 -1.40
C LEU A 281 24.32 3.25 -2.58
N GLN A 282 24.03 2.04 -3.06
CA GLN A 282 24.67 1.46 -4.25
C GLN A 282 24.36 2.29 -5.49
N SER A 283 23.11 2.72 -5.67
CA SER A 283 22.74 3.61 -6.77
C SER A 283 23.41 4.98 -6.69
N ARG A 284 23.53 5.57 -5.48
CA ARG A 284 24.28 6.83 -5.31
C ARG A 284 25.77 6.65 -5.57
N ALA A 285 26.33 5.49 -5.26
CA ALA A 285 27.75 5.20 -5.48
C ALA A 285 28.07 4.96 -6.96
N SER A 286 27.10 4.49 -7.76
CA SER A 286 27.33 4.10 -9.16
C SER A 286 27.68 5.29 -10.07
N ASP A 287 27.28 6.50 -9.73
CA ASP A 287 27.59 7.70 -10.52
C ASP A 287 28.55 8.69 -9.83
N LEU A 288 29.32 8.23 -8.83
CA LEU A 288 30.43 9.01 -8.26
C LEU A 288 31.60 9.14 -9.23
N VAL A 289 31.71 8.18 -10.14
CA VAL A 289 32.67 8.17 -11.24
C VAL A 289 31.89 7.90 -12.53
N THR A 290 32.08 8.72 -13.54
CA THR A 290 31.48 8.51 -14.86
C THR A 290 32.52 8.71 -15.93
N ALA A 291 32.43 7.91 -17.00
CA ALA A 291 33.26 8.09 -18.18
C ALA A 291 32.38 8.49 -19.37
N ARG A 292 32.86 9.43 -20.15
CA ARG A 292 32.30 9.82 -21.44
C ARG A 292 33.34 9.64 -22.53
N GLY A 293 32.97 9.13 -23.68
CA GLY A 293 33.88 8.95 -24.80
C GLY A 293 33.21 9.21 -26.13
N ASP A 294 34.06 9.52 -27.14
CA ASP A 294 33.71 9.63 -28.54
C ASP A 294 34.54 8.59 -29.32
N SER A 295 33.88 7.66 -30.03
CA SER A 295 34.57 6.55 -30.68
C SER A 295 33.95 6.18 -32.04
N ASP A 296 34.76 5.42 -32.83
CA ASP A 296 34.34 4.82 -34.10
C ASP A 296 33.99 3.33 -33.97
N GLU A 297 33.95 2.75 -32.73
CA GLU A 297 33.60 1.34 -32.54
C GLU A 297 32.12 1.09 -32.79
N THR A 298 31.81 0.39 -33.89
CA THR A 298 30.42 0.17 -34.31
C THR A 298 29.67 -0.83 -33.44
N GLY A 299 30.38 -1.72 -32.76
CA GLY A 299 29.78 -2.83 -32.00
C GLY A 299 29.20 -2.44 -30.65
N LEU A 300 29.48 -1.22 -30.15
CA LEU A 300 29.05 -0.78 -28.82
C LEU A 300 27.54 -0.72 -28.69
N ARG A 301 27.04 -1.19 -27.55
CA ARG A 301 25.61 -1.17 -27.20
C ARG A 301 25.42 -0.81 -25.72
N ILE A 302 24.22 -0.40 -25.38
CA ILE A 302 23.81 -0.24 -23.99
C ILE A 302 24.05 -1.54 -23.20
N GLY A 303 24.67 -1.41 -22.04
CA GLY A 303 24.99 -2.52 -21.12
C GLY A 303 26.26 -3.27 -21.46
N ASP A 304 26.98 -2.93 -22.53
CA ASP A 304 28.32 -3.44 -22.80
C ASP A 304 29.37 -2.74 -21.93
N ILE A 305 30.55 -3.36 -21.82
CA ILE A 305 31.70 -2.82 -21.09
C ILE A 305 32.71 -2.22 -22.06
N VAL A 306 33.11 -0.99 -21.80
CA VAL A 306 34.26 -0.36 -22.47
C VAL A 306 35.45 -0.32 -21.50
N VAL A 307 36.60 -0.80 -21.98
CA VAL A 307 37.90 -0.72 -21.31
C VAL A 307 38.69 0.38 -21.99
N ILE A 308 38.98 1.46 -21.25
CA ILE A 308 39.71 2.63 -21.80
C ILE A 308 41.21 2.47 -21.55
N ARG A 309 41.98 2.50 -22.63
CA ARG A 309 43.44 2.40 -22.61
C ARG A 309 44.06 3.49 -23.46
N GLU A 310 45.30 3.85 -23.07
CA GLU A 310 46.16 4.77 -23.84
C GLU A 310 47.57 4.17 -23.92
N PRO A 311 48.17 4.09 -25.13
CA PRO A 311 49.57 3.73 -25.25
C PRO A 311 50.43 4.84 -24.65
N ALA A 312 51.22 4.51 -23.62
CA ALA A 312 52.16 5.45 -23.01
C ALA A 312 53.56 5.13 -23.50
N PHE A 313 54.25 6.12 -24.06
CA PHE A 313 55.65 6.03 -24.38
C PHE A 313 56.49 6.41 -23.14
N SER A 314 57.14 5.45 -22.55
CA SER A 314 58.17 5.72 -21.51
C SER A 314 59.54 5.83 -22.13
N ILE A 315 60.25 6.91 -21.85
CA ILE A 315 61.66 7.08 -22.27
C ILE A 315 62.52 6.21 -21.34
N THR A 316 62.60 4.94 -21.65
CA THR A 316 63.52 4.01 -20.97
C THR A 316 64.69 3.66 -21.85
N SER A 317 65.82 3.28 -21.25
CA SER A 317 67.03 2.86 -21.96
C SER A 317 66.87 1.55 -22.75
N ASN A 318 65.77 0.83 -22.58
CA ASN A 318 65.46 -0.40 -23.28
C ASN A 318 64.23 -0.17 -24.20
N PRO A 319 64.35 -0.26 -25.55
CA PRO A 319 63.25 -0.05 -26.49
C PRO A 319 62.04 -1.00 -26.30
N LEU A 320 62.23 -2.15 -25.68
CA LEU A 320 61.15 -3.12 -25.40
C LEU A 320 60.29 -2.72 -24.18
N ASP A 321 60.82 -1.88 -23.27
CA ASP A 321 60.13 -1.37 -22.10
C ASP A 321 59.49 0.01 -22.35
N SER A 322 59.62 0.54 -23.57
CA SER A 322 59.16 1.89 -23.93
C SER A 322 57.67 2.00 -24.22
N LEU A 323 56.96 0.90 -24.40
CA LEU A 323 55.51 0.84 -24.61
C LEU A 323 54.83 0.32 -23.34
N GLN A 324 54.35 1.24 -22.51
CA GLN A 324 53.45 0.91 -21.40
C GLN A 324 52.05 1.29 -21.78
N GLU A 325 51.08 0.40 -21.56
CA GLU A 325 49.68 0.74 -21.66
C GLU A 325 49.22 1.37 -20.35
N GLN A 326 48.61 2.55 -20.45
CA GLN A 326 47.94 3.15 -19.31
C GLN A 326 46.46 2.75 -19.33
N PHE A 327 46.02 2.20 -18.23
CA PHE A 327 44.64 1.74 -18.03
C PHE A 327 43.84 2.80 -17.26
N PHE A 328 42.70 3.25 -17.82
CA PHE A 328 41.83 4.28 -17.23
C PHE A 328 40.53 3.72 -16.65
N GLY A 329 40.30 2.43 -16.69
CA GLY A 329 39.15 1.76 -16.08
C GLY A 329 38.28 1.01 -17.07
N SER A 330 37.32 0.28 -16.51
CA SER A 330 36.27 -0.45 -17.22
C SER A 330 34.91 0.09 -16.83
N TYR A 331 34.01 0.31 -17.81
CA TYR A 331 32.78 1.02 -17.59
C TYR A 331 31.61 0.37 -18.35
N TYR A 332 30.45 0.20 -17.71
CA TYR A 332 29.17 -0.13 -18.36
C TYR A 332 28.61 1.07 -19.08
N ILE A 333 28.27 0.93 -20.36
CA ILE A 333 27.59 1.95 -21.16
C ILE A 333 26.16 2.11 -20.66
N THR A 334 25.80 3.33 -20.25
CA THR A 334 24.46 3.71 -19.75
C THR A 334 23.69 4.60 -20.70
N ASP A 335 24.37 5.27 -21.61
CA ASP A 335 23.83 6.14 -22.65
C ASP A 335 24.75 6.08 -23.86
N ILE A 336 24.21 5.97 -25.08
CA ILE A 336 25.00 5.99 -26.32
C ILE A 336 24.19 6.56 -27.46
N THR A 337 24.80 7.47 -28.19
CA THR A 337 24.29 8.04 -29.45
C THR A 337 25.16 7.60 -30.60
N HIS A 338 24.58 6.92 -31.58
CA HIS A 338 25.21 6.56 -32.83
C HIS A 338 24.77 7.52 -33.94
N VAL A 339 25.73 8.02 -34.69
CA VAL A 339 25.48 8.90 -35.84
C VAL A 339 26.15 8.31 -37.08
N CYS A 340 25.42 8.21 -38.15
CA CYS A 340 25.94 7.73 -39.42
C CYS A 340 25.34 8.51 -40.60
N ASP A 341 26.16 8.78 -41.63
CA ASP A 341 25.73 9.42 -42.87
C ASP A 341 25.70 8.41 -44.04
N GLU A 342 25.21 8.88 -45.18
CA GLU A 342 25.12 8.08 -46.43
C GLU A 342 26.49 7.67 -47.01
N SER A 343 27.57 8.38 -46.63
CA SER A 343 28.93 8.07 -47.04
C SER A 343 29.60 6.99 -46.18
N GLY A 344 28.90 6.54 -45.13
CA GLY A 344 29.43 5.56 -44.20
C GLY A 344 30.34 6.16 -43.12
N ASN A 345 30.34 7.50 -42.97
CA ASN A 345 31.00 8.12 -41.82
C ASN A 345 30.20 7.81 -40.55
N TYR A 346 30.85 7.16 -39.63
CA TYR A 346 30.22 6.75 -38.39
C TYR A 346 31.02 7.25 -37.20
N HIS A 347 30.29 7.67 -36.15
CA HIS A 347 30.84 7.90 -34.82
C HIS A 347 29.76 7.65 -33.77
N ASN A 348 30.19 7.39 -32.56
CA ASN A 348 29.31 7.34 -31.41
C ASN A 348 29.87 8.12 -30.23
N THR A 349 28.98 8.63 -29.41
CA THR A 349 29.29 9.21 -28.10
C THR A 349 28.59 8.42 -27.03
N PHE A 350 29.29 8.07 -25.96
CA PHE A 350 28.73 7.29 -24.86
C PHE A 350 29.00 7.91 -23.49
N ASP A 351 28.05 7.70 -22.56
CA ASP A 351 28.24 7.87 -21.13
C ASP A 351 28.24 6.48 -20.45
N ALA A 352 29.10 6.31 -19.45
CA ALA A 352 29.30 5.01 -18.82
C ALA A 352 29.63 5.15 -17.33
N VAL A 353 29.32 4.12 -16.55
CA VAL A 353 29.62 4.02 -15.12
C VAL A 353 30.56 2.84 -14.88
N PRO A 354 31.36 2.81 -13.79
CA PRO A 354 32.28 1.71 -13.52
C PRO A 354 31.60 0.34 -13.57
N ASP A 355 32.23 -0.65 -14.16
CA ASP A 355 31.70 -2.03 -14.29
C ASP A 355 31.55 -2.77 -12.96
N THR A 356 32.14 -2.22 -11.90
CA THR A 356 32.02 -2.74 -10.53
C THR A 356 30.76 -2.29 -9.78
N VAL A 357 29.90 -1.47 -10.41
CA VAL A 357 28.67 -1.00 -9.76
C VAL A 357 27.64 -2.12 -9.61
N ALA A 358 27.04 -2.20 -8.42
CA ALA A 358 26.05 -3.23 -8.10
C ALA A 358 24.60 -2.86 -8.50
N SER A 359 24.32 -1.56 -8.68
CA SER A 359 23.01 -1.04 -9.07
C SER A 359 23.18 0.07 -10.10
N PRO A 360 22.20 0.26 -11.00
CA PRO A 360 22.25 1.34 -11.98
C PRO A 360 22.11 2.72 -11.31
N PRO A 361 22.60 3.81 -11.96
CA PRO A 361 22.58 5.16 -11.40
C PRO A 361 21.18 5.77 -11.23
N TYR A 362 20.18 5.23 -11.90
CA TYR A 362 18.79 5.66 -11.79
C TYR A 362 18.01 5.04 -10.62
N GLY A 363 18.63 4.15 -9.83
CA GLY A 363 17.94 3.47 -8.72
C GLY A 363 17.40 4.46 -7.68
N ASN A 364 16.12 4.29 -7.34
CA ASN A 364 15.39 5.14 -6.40
C ASN A 364 14.36 4.31 -5.63
N VAL A 365 14.66 3.95 -4.39
CA VAL A 365 13.76 3.16 -3.54
C VAL A 365 12.46 3.87 -3.16
N HIS A 366 12.39 5.20 -3.36
CA HIS A 366 11.20 6.01 -3.12
C HIS A 366 10.30 6.13 -4.37
N SER A 367 10.63 5.45 -5.46
CA SER A 367 9.79 5.39 -6.65
C SER A 367 8.55 4.54 -6.37
N THR A 368 7.45 5.18 -5.97
CA THR A 368 6.18 4.56 -5.61
C THR A 368 5.03 5.11 -6.45
N PRO A 369 4.01 4.28 -6.77
CA PRO A 369 2.84 4.76 -7.49
C PRO A 369 2.02 5.68 -6.59
N GLN A 370 1.62 6.85 -7.10
CA GLN A 370 0.87 7.83 -6.33
C GLN A 370 -0.63 7.64 -6.55
N ALA A 371 -1.38 7.49 -5.47
CA ALA A 371 -2.82 7.33 -5.48
C ALA A 371 -3.51 8.31 -4.53
N GLU A 372 -4.67 8.79 -4.95
CA GLU A 372 -5.57 9.59 -4.14
C GLU A 372 -6.58 8.70 -3.41
N THR A 373 -7.23 9.26 -2.39
CA THR A 373 -8.29 8.60 -1.62
C THR A 373 -9.43 8.13 -2.53
N GLN A 374 -9.89 6.89 -2.37
CA GLN A 374 -10.92 6.30 -3.21
C GLN A 374 -11.80 5.32 -2.45
N PRO A 375 -13.04 5.07 -2.91
CA PRO A 375 -13.91 4.06 -2.32
C PRO A 375 -13.43 2.65 -2.64
N ALA A 376 -13.74 1.71 -1.73
CA ALA A 376 -13.55 0.28 -1.92
C ALA A 376 -14.63 -0.48 -1.14
N VAL A 377 -14.80 -1.77 -1.43
CA VAL A 377 -15.76 -2.64 -0.75
C VAL A 377 -15.02 -3.63 0.12
N VAL A 378 -15.48 -3.83 1.35
CA VAL A 378 -14.92 -4.84 2.26
C VAL A 378 -15.25 -6.24 1.74
N VAL A 379 -14.22 -7.08 1.58
CA VAL A 379 -14.36 -8.46 1.11
C VAL A 379 -14.07 -9.49 2.21
N ASP A 380 -13.27 -9.11 3.20
CA ASP A 380 -13.03 -9.94 4.40
C ASP A 380 -12.70 -9.03 5.60
N ASN A 381 -13.28 -9.35 6.75
CA ASN A 381 -13.08 -8.65 8.03
C ASN A 381 -12.63 -9.58 9.18
N ASN A 382 -12.36 -10.86 8.86
CA ASN A 382 -11.91 -11.86 9.83
C ASN A 382 -10.37 -11.89 9.90
N ASP A 383 -9.78 -10.81 10.40
CA ASP A 383 -8.31 -10.67 10.52
C ASP A 383 -7.68 -11.81 11.34
N PRO A 384 -6.83 -12.67 10.75
CA PRO A 384 -6.23 -13.81 11.44
C PRO A 384 -5.30 -13.43 12.60
N LYS A 385 -4.85 -12.17 12.66
CA LYS A 385 -4.02 -11.64 13.77
C LYS A 385 -4.84 -10.91 14.83
N GLY A 386 -6.16 -10.73 14.63
CA GLY A 386 -7.03 -10.05 15.59
C GLY A 386 -6.72 -8.55 15.78
N LEU A 387 -6.07 -7.90 14.80
CA LEU A 387 -5.70 -6.48 14.85
C LEU A 387 -6.80 -5.55 14.33
N GLY A 388 -7.98 -6.09 13.96
CA GLY A 388 -9.10 -5.32 13.41
C GLY A 388 -8.82 -4.76 12.02
N ARG A 389 -8.03 -5.47 11.21
CA ARG A 389 -7.76 -5.15 9.82
C ARG A 389 -8.86 -5.73 8.92
N VAL A 390 -8.96 -5.20 7.72
CA VAL A 390 -9.88 -5.67 6.69
C VAL A 390 -9.14 -5.91 5.37
N GLN A 391 -9.72 -6.75 4.51
CA GLN A 391 -9.35 -6.81 3.09
C GLN A 391 -10.43 -6.11 2.29
N VAL A 392 -10.02 -5.32 1.29
CA VAL A 392 -10.95 -4.59 0.44
C VAL A 392 -10.65 -4.83 -1.04
N GLU A 393 -11.67 -4.67 -1.87
CA GLU A 393 -11.59 -4.68 -3.32
C GLU A 393 -11.89 -3.28 -3.85
N PHE A 394 -10.94 -2.69 -4.58
CA PHE A 394 -11.15 -1.44 -5.30
C PHE A 394 -11.97 -1.65 -6.57
N PRO A 395 -12.69 -0.64 -7.08
CA PRO A 395 -13.44 -0.76 -8.33
C PRO A 395 -12.61 -1.25 -9.52
N TRP A 396 -11.36 -0.86 -9.60
CA TRP A 396 -10.42 -1.26 -10.66
C TRP A 396 -9.84 -2.68 -10.48
N GLN A 397 -9.99 -3.29 -9.30
CA GLN A 397 -9.62 -4.69 -9.04
C GLN A 397 -10.77 -5.67 -9.38
N LYS A 398 -12.00 -5.16 -9.50
CA LYS A 398 -13.18 -5.97 -9.72
C LYS A 398 -13.04 -6.82 -11.00
N GLY A 399 -13.18 -8.12 -10.84
CA GLY A 399 -13.03 -9.07 -11.95
C GLY A 399 -11.59 -9.48 -12.28
N LEU A 400 -10.58 -8.91 -11.63
CA LEU A 400 -9.17 -9.32 -11.79
C LEU A 400 -8.76 -10.43 -10.82
N GLY A 401 -9.63 -10.79 -9.87
CA GLY A 401 -9.34 -11.81 -8.86
C GLY A 401 -8.28 -11.41 -7.84
N SER A 402 -8.00 -10.11 -7.72
CA SER A 402 -7.04 -9.57 -6.76
C SER A 402 -7.72 -8.65 -5.77
N VAL A 403 -7.27 -8.69 -4.52
CA VAL A 403 -7.73 -7.85 -3.41
C VAL A 403 -6.53 -7.28 -2.67
N THR A 404 -6.77 -6.34 -1.75
CA THR A 404 -5.68 -5.85 -0.89
C THR A 404 -5.19 -6.92 0.07
N PRO A 405 -3.96 -6.83 0.61
CA PRO A 405 -3.61 -7.53 1.83
C PRO A 405 -4.48 -7.05 3.00
N TRP A 406 -4.29 -7.62 4.19
CA TRP A 406 -4.92 -7.13 5.42
C TRP A 406 -4.44 -5.71 5.73
N ILE A 407 -5.33 -4.72 5.59
CA ILE A 407 -5.03 -3.30 5.77
C ILE A 407 -5.61 -2.77 7.07
N ARG A 408 -4.92 -1.82 7.68
CA ARG A 408 -5.35 -1.18 8.93
C ARG A 408 -6.55 -0.26 8.69
N MET A 409 -7.29 0.00 9.77
CA MET A 409 -8.39 0.94 9.76
C MET A 409 -8.21 1.97 10.88
N THR A 410 -8.60 3.21 10.64
CA THR A 410 -8.70 4.23 11.69
C THR A 410 -9.96 4.03 12.51
N ASN A 411 -9.88 4.32 13.80
CA ASN A 411 -11.01 4.33 14.72
C ASN A 411 -10.97 5.61 15.56
N PRO A 412 -12.11 6.12 16.06
CA PRO A 412 -12.14 7.35 16.86
C PRO A 412 -11.28 7.29 18.12
N HIS A 413 -11.11 6.11 18.71
CA HIS A 413 -10.26 5.87 19.85
C HIS A 413 -9.80 4.43 19.89
N THR A 414 -8.49 4.19 20.11
CA THR A 414 -7.88 2.86 20.23
C THR A 414 -6.89 2.80 21.37
N GLY A 415 -6.68 1.62 21.96
CA GLY A 415 -5.66 1.38 22.98
C GLY A 415 -5.71 -0.05 23.47
N GLY A 416 -4.73 -0.47 24.27
CA GLY A 416 -4.69 -1.81 24.86
C GLY A 416 -5.93 -2.09 25.70
N GLY A 417 -6.78 -3.03 25.28
CA GLY A 417 -8.01 -3.43 25.97
C GLY A 417 -9.13 -2.38 25.99
N LYS A 418 -9.05 -1.31 25.20
CA LYS A 418 -10.04 -0.22 25.18
C LYS A 418 -10.18 0.42 23.80
N GLY A 419 -11.30 1.09 23.54
CA GLY A 419 -11.54 1.86 22.31
C GLY A 419 -12.88 1.52 21.66
N PHE A 420 -13.06 2.03 20.44
CA PHE A 420 -14.16 1.67 19.57
C PHE A 420 -13.75 0.49 18.69
N TYR A 421 -14.49 -0.62 18.77
CA TYR A 421 -14.27 -1.79 17.93
C TYR A 421 -15.49 -2.01 17.04
N PHE A 422 -15.58 -1.22 15.98
CA PHE A 422 -16.61 -1.28 14.97
C PHE A 422 -15.94 -1.51 13.62
N ILE A 423 -15.80 -2.78 13.27
CA ILE A 423 -15.20 -3.18 11.99
C ILE A 423 -16.31 -3.25 10.95
N PRO A 424 -16.14 -2.64 9.76
CA PRO A 424 -17.12 -2.71 8.68
C PRO A 424 -17.44 -4.14 8.29
N GLU A 425 -18.69 -4.39 7.95
CA GLU A 425 -19.15 -5.72 7.52
C GLU A 425 -18.70 -5.99 6.07
N VAL A 426 -18.65 -7.27 5.72
CA VAL A 426 -18.39 -7.68 4.32
C VAL A 426 -19.50 -7.17 3.42
N GLY A 427 -19.13 -6.50 2.33
CA GLY A 427 -20.03 -5.85 1.39
C GLY A 427 -20.17 -4.33 1.60
N GLU A 428 -19.79 -3.79 2.76
CA GLU A 428 -19.89 -2.35 3.04
C GLU A 428 -18.82 -1.54 2.31
N GLU A 429 -19.20 -0.32 1.92
CA GLU A 429 -18.31 0.64 1.28
C GLU A 429 -17.46 1.38 2.31
N VAL A 430 -16.17 1.45 2.03
CA VAL A 430 -15.19 2.16 2.86
C VAL A 430 -14.38 3.15 2.02
N LEU A 431 -13.99 4.25 2.65
CA LEU A 431 -13.04 5.20 2.07
C LEU A 431 -11.61 4.77 2.43
N VAL A 432 -10.79 4.56 1.41
CA VAL A 432 -9.40 4.12 1.56
C VAL A 432 -8.46 5.26 1.20
N ALA A 433 -7.50 5.53 2.07
CA ALA A 433 -6.36 6.41 1.83
C ALA A 433 -5.06 5.61 1.72
N PHE A 434 -3.96 6.29 1.41
CA PHE A 434 -2.68 5.68 1.14
C PHE A 434 -1.57 6.36 1.93
N GLU A 435 -0.72 5.59 2.63
CA GLU A 435 0.41 6.12 3.38
C GLU A 435 1.37 6.86 2.43
N ALA A 436 1.62 8.14 2.70
CA ALA A 436 2.42 9.03 1.85
C ALA A 436 1.98 9.04 0.36
N GLY A 437 0.70 8.76 0.07
CA GLY A 437 0.17 8.67 -1.29
C GLY A 437 0.54 7.38 -2.04
N ASN A 438 1.21 6.43 -1.41
CA ASN A 438 1.66 5.20 -2.06
C ASN A 438 0.53 4.18 -2.23
N ALA A 439 0.11 3.92 -3.49
CA ALA A 439 -0.94 2.95 -3.82
C ALA A 439 -0.70 1.54 -3.25
N GLU A 440 0.55 1.18 -2.95
CA GLU A 440 0.92 -0.12 -2.36
C GLU A 440 0.73 -0.16 -0.83
N LYS A 441 0.33 0.95 -0.20
CA LYS A 441 0.15 1.07 1.25
C LYS A 441 -1.21 1.67 1.61
N PRO A 442 -2.31 0.98 1.24
CA PRO A 442 -3.66 1.41 1.55
C PRO A 442 -3.99 1.24 3.04
N PHE A 443 -4.87 2.10 3.56
CA PHE A 443 -5.52 1.96 4.86
C PHE A 443 -6.92 2.56 4.84
N VAL A 444 -7.85 2.02 5.64
CA VAL A 444 -9.24 2.47 5.69
C VAL A 444 -9.37 3.68 6.62
N LEU A 445 -9.96 4.76 6.11
CA LEU A 445 -10.33 5.96 6.89
C LEU A 445 -11.64 5.78 7.65
N GLY A 446 -12.62 5.06 7.07
CA GLY A 446 -13.92 4.80 7.66
C GLY A 446 -14.91 4.27 6.63
N ALA A 447 -16.11 3.89 7.08
CA ALA A 447 -17.22 3.49 6.22
C ALA A 447 -18.00 4.70 5.70
N MET A 448 -18.63 4.55 4.56
CA MET A 448 -19.48 5.59 3.94
C MET A 448 -20.85 5.02 3.58
N TYR A 449 -21.90 5.82 3.82
CA TYR A 449 -23.22 5.52 3.27
C TYR A 449 -23.22 5.80 1.76
N ASN A 450 -24.00 5.01 1.02
CA ASN A 450 -24.15 5.14 -0.43
C ASN A 450 -25.61 5.01 -0.87
N GLY A 451 -25.87 4.94 -2.17
CA GLY A 451 -27.23 4.86 -2.71
C GLY A 451 -27.98 3.56 -2.40
N SER A 452 -27.26 2.50 -2.01
CA SER A 452 -27.83 1.19 -1.66
C SER A 452 -27.86 0.97 -0.15
N GLU A 453 -26.88 1.51 0.57
CA GLU A 453 -26.66 1.33 2.00
C GLU A 453 -26.77 2.67 2.72
N TYR A 454 -27.89 2.92 3.35
CA TYR A 454 -28.20 4.15 4.08
C TYR A 454 -28.76 3.86 5.47
N SER A 455 -28.55 4.76 6.41
CA SER A 455 -28.92 4.55 7.82
C SER A 455 -30.42 4.42 8.07
N GLY A 456 -31.28 5.03 7.23
CA GLY A 456 -32.72 5.15 7.46
C GLY A 456 -33.14 6.17 8.54
N TYR A 457 -32.16 6.82 9.18
CA TYR A 457 -32.41 7.78 10.28
C TYR A 457 -32.29 9.26 9.86
N ALA A 458 -31.94 9.51 8.60
CA ALA A 458 -31.77 10.86 8.11
C ALA A 458 -33.11 11.61 8.05
N ASP A 459 -33.15 12.80 8.63
CA ASP A 459 -34.27 13.74 8.51
C ASP A 459 -33.75 15.17 8.29
N SER A 460 -34.66 16.09 7.94
CA SER A 460 -34.30 17.49 7.63
C SER A 460 -33.78 18.28 8.83
N GLN A 461 -34.01 17.82 10.05
CA GLN A 461 -33.61 18.47 11.31
C GLN A 461 -32.37 17.84 11.90
N ASN A 462 -31.94 16.67 11.37
CA ASN A 462 -30.79 15.89 11.89
C ASN A 462 -30.90 15.62 13.40
N LYS A 463 -32.09 15.31 13.87
CA LYS A 463 -32.38 15.18 15.31
C LYS A 463 -31.91 13.87 15.92
N LEU A 464 -31.74 12.81 15.14
CA LEU A 464 -31.36 11.50 15.64
C LEU A 464 -29.86 11.25 15.50
N LYS A 465 -29.24 10.76 16.59
CA LYS A 465 -27.89 10.20 16.60
C LYS A 465 -28.02 8.74 17.02
N VAL A 466 -27.57 7.83 16.16
CA VAL A 466 -27.85 6.40 16.34
C VAL A 466 -26.56 5.58 16.24
N ILE A 467 -26.40 4.65 17.16
CA ILE A 467 -25.45 3.54 17.06
C ILE A 467 -26.30 2.28 16.90
N GLN A 468 -26.14 1.57 15.79
CA GLN A 468 -26.90 0.35 15.53
C GLN A 468 -25.99 -0.74 14.99
N THR A 469 -26.17 -1.96 15.49
CA THR A 469 -25.51 -3.16 15.01
C THR A 469 -26.33 -3.86 13.93
N ARG A 470 -25.70 -4.78 13.18
CA ARG A 470 -26.36 -5.63 12.20
C ARG A 470 -27.55 -6.42 12.76
N SER A 471 -27.48 -6.85 14.02
CA SER A 471 -28.57 -7.58 14.68
C SER A 471 -29.75 -6.71 15.08
N GLY A 472 -29.62 -5.36 15.00
CA GLY A 472 -30.67 -4.42 15.39
C GLY A 472 -30.56 -3.91 16.84
N THR A 473 -29.54 -4.29 17.61
CA THR A 473 -29.26 -3.65 18.90
C THR A 473 -28.84 -2.21 18.66
N LYS A 474 -29.45 -1.24 19.37
CA LYS A 474 -29.25 0.17 19.09
C LYS A 474 -29.27 1.07 20.32
N VAL A 475 -28.59 2.19 20.20
CA VAL A 475 -28.67 3.34 21.10
C VAL A 475 -29.09 4.55 20.27
N ILE A 476 -30.21 5.14 20.60
CA ILE A 476 -30.78 6.31 19.92
C ILE A 476 -30.74 7.49 20.88
N MET A 477 -30.16 8.59 20.45
CA MET A 477 -30.26 9.90 21.12
C MET A 477 -31.09 10.84 20.23
N ASN A 478 -32.13 11.40 20.78
CA ASN A 478 -33.04 12.32 20.07
C ASN A 478 -32.88 13.73 20.65
N ASP A 479 -32.28 14.62 19.87
CA ASP A 479 -32.03 16.02 20.27
C ASP A 479 -33.29 16.84 20.40
N ASP A 480 -34.40 16.50 19.71
CA ASP A 480 -35.67 17.21 19.74
C ASP A 480 -36.41 16.98 21.06
N GLU A 481 -36.39 15.76 21.54
CA GLU A 481 -37.03 15.36 22.79
C GLU A 481 -36.10 15.36 23.99
N GLY A 482 -34.77 15.41 23.77
CA GLY A 482 -33.77 15.19 24.80
C GLY A 482 -33.74 13.73 25.31
N SER A 483 -34.32 12.79 24.53
CA SER A 483 -34.50 11.41 24.94
C SER A 483 -33.34 10.51 24.56
N ILE A 484 -33.14 9.41 25.32
CA ILE A 484 -32.19 8.34 25.03
C ILE A 484 -32.93 7.01 25.10
N THR A 485 -32.76 6.19 24.07
CA THR A 485 -33.30 4.81 24.03
C THR A 485 -32.17 3.83 23.83
N VAL A 486 -32.07 2.80 24.68
CA VAL A 486 -31.26 1.60 24.44
C VAL A 486 -32.23 0.45 24.20
N GLU A 487 -32.10 -0.24 23.08
CA GLU A 487 -33.05 -1.27 22.64
C GLU A 487 -32.33 -2.46 22.03
N ASP A 488 -32.84 -3.66 22.29
CA ASP A 488 -32.45 -4.86 21.60
C ASP A 488 -33.59 -5.44 20.72
N PRO A 489 -33.29 -6.35 19.77
CA PRO A 489 -34.32 -6.92 18.88
C PRO A 489 -35.40 -7.75 19.59
N SER A 490 -35.20 -8.13 20.84
CA SER A 490 -36.21 -8.87 21.64
C SER A 490 -37.29 -7.96 22.25
N GLY A 491 -37.09 -6.63 22.17
CA GLY A 491 -37.97 -5.63 22.73
C GLY A 491 -37.64 -5.22 24.17
N ASN A 492 -36.47 -5.57 24.68
CA ASN A 492 -35.98 -4.97 25.91
C ASN A 492 -35.63 -3.51 25.63
N THR A 493 -36.10 -2.59 26.49
CA THR A 493 -35.84 -1.16 26.34
C THR A 493 -35.41 -0.54 27.66
N TRP A 494 -34.45 0.39 27.56
CA TRP A 494 -34.13 1.36 28.59
C TRP A 494 -34.32 2.75 27.99
N PHE A 495 -35.32 3.47 28.46
CA PHE A 495 -35.73 4.73 27.88
C PHE A 495 -35.68 5.86 28.92
N MET A 496 -35.01 6.94 28.58
CA MET A 496 -34.98 8.20 29.31
C MET A 496 -35.69 9.24 28.44
N ASP A 497 -36.80 9.83 28.92
CA ASP A 497 -37.71 10.63 28.10
C ASP A 497 -37.35 12.12 27.95
N GLY A 498 -36.23 12.58 28.53
CA GLY A 498 -35.82 13.98 28.55
C GLY A 498 -36.61 14.86 29.54
N ASN A 499 -37.68 14.34 30.18
CA ASN A 499 -38.53 15.05 31.14
C ASN A 499 -38.35 14.56 32.57
N GLY A 500 -37.33 13.77 32.83
CA GLY A 500 -37.00 13.26 34.16
C GLY A 500 -37.50 11.86 34.46
N ASN A 501 -38.07 11.14 33.49
CA ASN A 501 -38.53 9.78 33.70
C ASN A 501 -37.61 8.75 33.05
N ILE A 502 -37.48 7.59 33.71
CA ILE A 502 -36.79 6.41 33.20
C ILE A 502 -37.78 5.25 33.17
N VAL A 503 -37.87 4.58 32.03
CA VAL A 503 -38.69 3.38 31.85
C VAL A 503 -37.78 2.22 31.44
N VAL A 504 -37.85 1.12 32.21
CA VAL A 504 -37.21 -0.15 31.87
C VAL A 504 -38.30 -1.16 31.56
N ASN A 505 -38.29 -1.69 30.35
CA ASN A 505 -39.26 -2.69 29.90
C ASN A 505 -38.54 -3.94 29.38
N ALA A 506 -39.03 -5.09 29.83
CA ALA A 506 -38.55 -6.38 29.34
C ALA A 506 -39.75 -7.31 29.03
N PRO A 507 -39.88 -7.86 27.82
CA PRO A 507 -40.94 -8.80 27.50
C PRO A 507 -40.98 -10.08 28.33
N LYS A 508 -39.87 -10.43 28.98
CA LYS A 508 -39.77 -11.64 29.82
C LYS A 508 -39.46 -11.30 31.26
N ASN A 509 -38.22 -11.11 31.60
CA ASN A 509 -37.76 -11.00 32.99
C ASN A 509 -36.82 -9.81 33.18
N VAL A 510 -36.92 -9.15 34.32
CA VAL A 510 -35.90 -8.24 34.86
C VAL A 510 -35.35 -8.86 36.14
N THR A 511 -34.05 -9.06 36.22
CA THR A 511 -33.34 -9.53 37.44
C THR A 511 -32.44 -8.42 37.95
N ILE A 512 -32.54 -8.09 39.23
CA ILE A 512 -31.68 -7.10 39.88
C ILE A 512 -30.95 -7.82 41.03
N GLU A 513 -29.64 -7.94 40.94
CA GLU A 513 -28.79 -8.56 41.94
C GLU A 513 -27.71 -7.58 42.39
N ALA A 514 -27.45 -7.51 43.69
CA ALA A 514 -26.40 -6.69 44.24
C ALA A 514 -25.58 -7.48 45.28
N GLY A 515 -24.27 -7.37 45.24
CA GLY A 515 -23.37 -8.02 46.21
C GLY A 515 -23.50 -7.45 47.62
N GLU A 516 -24.00 -6.21 47.79
CA GLU A 516 -24.19 -5.57 49.09
C GLU A 516 -25.67 -5.16 49.30
N SER A 517 -26.16 -4.14 48.62
CA SER A 517 -27.47 -3.57 48.93
C SER A 517 -28.23 -3.11 47.68
N ILE A 518 -29.55 -3.26 47.68
CA ILE A 518 -30.48 -2.59 46.78
C ILE A 518 -31.26 -1.60 47.63
N ILE A 519 -31.16 -0.30 47.33
CA ILE A 519 -31.84 0.78 48.02
C ILE A 519 -32.84 1.45 47.07
N MET A 520 -34.12 1.48 47.44
CA MET A 520 -35.16 2.14 46.67
C MET A 520 -35.74 3.28 47.50
N ASN A 521 -35.57 4.53 47.06
CA ASN A 521 -36.12 5.71 47.70
C ASN A 521 -36.99 6.46 46.69
N ALA A 522 -38.21 6.79 47.02
CA ALA A 522 -39.10 7.60 46.24
C ALA A 522 -39.66 8.77 47.07
N GLY A 523 -39.74 9.97 46.45
CA GLY A 523 -40.31 11.14 47.12
C GLY A 523 -41.82 11.03 47.36
N SER A 524 -42.50 10.16 46.58
CA SER A 524 -43.94 9.91 46.72
C SER A 524 -44.23 8.44 46.95
N ASN A 525 -44.17 7.60 45.94
CA ASN A 525 -44.68 6.23 46.04
C ASN A 525 -43.68 5.19 45.52
N ILE A 526 -43.62 4.03 46.15
CA ILE A 526 -43.10 2.80 45.63
C ILE A 526 -44.25 1.82 45.45
N VAL A 527 -44.49 1.35 44.22
CA VAL A 527 -45.59 0.44 43.88
C VAL A 527 -44.99 -0.88 43.38
N ALA A 528 -45.31 -1.98 44.04
CA ALA A 528 -44.98 -3.33 43.58
C ALA A 528 -46.27 -4.09 43.27
N SER A 529 -46.45 -4.56 42.01
CA SER A 529 -47.63 -5.29 41.57
C SER A 529 -47.25 -6.50 40.75
N ALA A 530 -47.82 -7.65 41.03
CA ALA A 530 -47.68 -8.88 40.29
C ALA A 530 -49.04 -9.53 40.03
N LYS A 531 -49.21 -10.21 38.87
CA LYS A 531 -50.45 -10.97 38.59
C LYS A 531 -50.55 -12.24 39.43
N MET A 532 -49.42 -12.79 39.89
CA MET A 532 -49.37 -14.01 40.67
C MET A 532 -48.81 -13.71 42.07
N ASP A 533 -47.56 -13.80 42.26
CA ASP A 533 -46.94 -13.80 43.58
C ASP A 533 -45.97 -12.62 43.78
N VAL A 534 -45.96 -12.05 44.97
CA VAL A 534 -44.91 -11.19 45.50
C VAL A 534 -44.30 -11.92 46.69
N ASN A 535 -43.03 -12.36 46.55
CA ASN A 535 -42.33 -13.05 47.61
C ASN A 535 -41.25 -12.15 48.21
N ILE A 536 -41.29 -11.92 49.51
CA ILE A 536 -40.29 -11.13 50.24
C ILE A 536 -39.67 -12.07 51.28
N VAL A 537 -38.37 -12.30 51.17
CA VAL A 537 -37.62 -13.20 52.08
C VAL A 537 -36.36 -12.50 52.57
N ALA A 538 -36.10 -12.56 53.84
CA ALA A 538 -34.86 -12.08 54.47
C ALA A 538 -34.25 -13.17 55.35
N GLY A 539 -32.92 -13.27 55.36
CA GLY A 539 -32.19 -14.19 56.23
C GLY A 539 -32.23 -13.80 57.70
N GLU A 540 -32.42 -12.51 57.99
CA GLU A 540 -32.50 -11.99 59.36
C GLU A 540 -33.81 -11.27 59.63
N ASN A 541 -34.00 -10.06 59.15
CA ASN A 541 -35.12 -9.23 59.55
C ASN A 541 -35.87 -8.64 58.35
N ILE A 542 -37.22 -8.58 58.44
CA ILE A 542 -38.10 -7.74 57.63
C ILE A 542 -38.70 -6.69 58.56
N THR A 543 -38.49 -5.40 58.26
CA THR A 543 -39.08 -4.30 59.02
C THR A 543 -40.00 -3.48 58.11
N GLU A 544 -41.25 -3.35 58.45
CA GLU A 544 -42.23 -2.53 57.74
C GLU A 544 -42.71 -1.45 58.71
N MET A 545 -42.77 -0.17 58.26
CA MET A 545 -43.18 0.96 59.04
C MET A 545 -44.07 1.90 58.21
N ALA A 546 -45.21 2.27 58.71
CA ALA A 546 -46.04 3.29 58.17
C ALA A 546 -46.35 4.32 59.25
N ASN A 547 -46.36 5.63 58.92
CA ASN A 547 -46.72 6.67 59.87
C ASN A 547 -48.24 6.72 60.10
N ASP A 548 -49.02 6.45 59.07
CA ASP A 548 -50.50 6.50 59.14
C ASP A 548 -51.08 5.08 59.10
N ASP A 549 -51.41 4.57 57.95
CA ASP A 549 -52.12 3.31 57.79
C ASP A 549 -51.24 2.20 57.23
N TYR A 550 -51.29 1.03 57.83
CA TYR A 550 -50.80 -0.23 57.28
C TYR A 550 -51.99 -1.16 57.03
N SER A 551 -52.30 -1.46 55.81
CA SER A 551 -53.45 -2.29 55.42
C SER A 551 -52.99 -3.61 54.79
N LEU A 552 -53.49 -4.73 55.28
CA LEU A 552 -53.30 -6.05 54.73
C LEU A 552 -54.63 -6.69 54.41
N THR A 553 -54.91 -7.00 53.15
CA THR A 553 -56.14 -7.60 52.67
C THR A 553 -55.84 -8.86 51.88
N ALA A 554 -56.40 -9.98 52.26
CA ALA A 554 -56.26 -11.26 51.57
C ALA A 554 -57.46 -12.17 51.90
N SER A 555 -57.71 -13.17 51.05
CA SER A 555 -58.66 -14.25 51.37
C SER A 555 -58.19 -15.08 52.56
N ASN A 556 -56.90 -15.32 52.69
CA ASN A 556 -56.29 -16.02 53.83
C ASN A 556 -55.04 -15.27 54.29
N ILE A 557 -54.86 -15.08 55.57
CA ILE A 557 -53.66 -14.55 56.21
C ILE A 557 -53.16 -15.58 57.17
N THR A 558 -51.95 -16.05 57.00
CA THR A 558 -51.28 -16.97 57.91
C THR A 558 -50.04 -16.31 58.50
N GLU A 559 -50.01 -16.16 59.81
CA GLU A 559 -48.88 -15.64 60.55
C GLU A 559 -48.34 -16.73 61.47
N THR A 560 -47.05 -17.05 61.37
CA THR A 560 -46.39 -18.05 62.21
C THR A 560 -45.13 -17.44 62.85
N ALA A 561 -45.09 -17.42 64.18
CA ALA A 561 -43.93 -16.98 64.96
C ALA A 561 -43.39 -18.11 65.78
N ALA A 562 -42.14 -18.49 65.65
CA ALA A 562 -41.50 -19.57 66.42
C ALA A 562 -41.31 -19.22 67.90
N ARG A 563 -41.18 -17.94 68.26
CA ARG A 563 -40.94 -17.50 69.63
C ARG A 563 -42.09 -16.66 70.14
N SER A 564 -42.37 -15.53 69.61
CA SER A 564 -43.39 -14.62 70.11
C SER A 564 -44.00 -13.74 69.01
N ARG A 565 -45.26 -13.46 69.12
CA ARG A 565 -45.96 -12.40 68.37
C ARG A 565 -46.46 -11.41 69.42
N THR A 566 -46.16 -10.12 69.20
CA THR A 566 -46.58 -9.03 70.06
C THR A 566 -47.37 -8.02 69.30
N SER A 567 -48.56 -7.66 69.74
CA SER A 567 -49.41 -6.62 69.18
C SER A 567 -49.68 -5.55 70.22
N ASN A 568 -49.23 -4.30 69.99
CA ASN A 568 -49.46 -3.16 70.86
C ASN A 568 -50.31 -2.12 70.11
N ALA A 569 -51.47 -1.79 70.60
CA ALA A 569 -52.33 -0.77 70.03
C ALA A 569 -53.19 -0.11 71.06
N LYS A 570 -53.63 1.13 70.87
CA LYS A 570 -54.64 1.78 71.72
C LYS A 570 -55.96 0.99 71.69
N ASN A 571 -56.36 0.50 70.51
CA ASN A 571 -57.53 -0.35 70.34
C ASN A 571 -57.17 -1.53 69.46
N ILE A 572 -57.57 -2.75 69.82
CA ILE A 572 -57.49 -3.94 68.95
C ILE A 572 -58.93 -4.43 68.73
N ASN A 573 -59.42 -4.42 67.49
CA ASN A 573 -60.74 -4.93 67.18
C ASN A 573 -60.58 -6.15 66.28
N GLU A 574 -60.94 -7.32 66.75
CA GLU A 574 -60.94 -8.57 66.00
C GLU A 574 -62.36 -9.05 65.81
N ASN A 575 -62.85 -8.99 64.54
CA ASN A 575 -64.19 -9.47 64.21
C ASN A 575 -64.05 -10.82 63.45
N MET A 576 -64.53 -11.88 64.09
CA MET A 576 -64.54 -13.22 63.49
C MET A 576 -65.99 -13.69 63.33
N HIS A 577 -66.35 -14.14 62.12
CA HIS A 577 -67.61 -14.82 61.94
C HIS A 577 -67.65 -16.21 62.54
N GLU A 578 -66.52 -16.91 62.35
CA GLU A 578 -66.21 -18.21 63.01
C GLU A 578 -64.76 -18.19 63.43
N GLY A 579 -64.50 -18.27 64.73
CA GLY A 579 -63.14 -18.14 65.26
C GLY A 579 -62.88 -19.00 66.46
N GLN A 580 -61.67 -19.40 66.64
CA GLN A 580 -61.21 -20.15 67.84
C GLN A 580 -59.83 -19.62 68.27
N VAL A 581 -59.68 -19.32 69.57
CA VAL A 581 -58.41 -19.02 70.16
C VAL A 581 -58.06 -20.21 71.06
N VAL A 582 -56.94 -20.91 70.82
CA VAL A 582 -56.56 -22.12 71.52
C VAL A 582 -55.11 -22.03 72.02
N SER A 583 -54.86 -22.36 73.22
CA SER A 583 -53.52 -22.68 73.72
C SER A 583 -53.46 -24.19 74.02
N THR A 584 -52.52 -24.91 73.42
CA THR A 584 -52.42 -26.37 73.59
C THR A 584 -51.48 -26.82 74.74
N LEU A 585 -50.64 -25.91 75.26
CA LEU A 585 -49.63 -26.27 76.22
C LEU A 585 -49.65 -25.43 77.48
N LYS A 586 -50.26 -24.24 77.49
CA LYS A 586 -50.31 -23.32 78.63
C LYS A 586 -51.64 -22.59 78.68
N ASP A 587 -51.87 -21.89 79.74
CA ASP A 587 -53.09 -21.07 79.98
C ASP A 587 -53.13 -19.85 79.02
N ILE A 588 -54.34 -19.39 78.71
CA ILE A 588 -54.58 -18.12 78.08
C ILE A 588 -54.90 -17.10 79.19
N PHE A 589 -54.05 -16.07 79.28
CA PHE A 589 -54.29 -14.97 80.27
C PHE A 589 -54.96 -13.80 79.52
N ILE A 590 -56.07 -13.34 80.03
CA ILE A 590 -56.78 -12.13 79.61
C ILE A 590 -56.89 -11.22 80.82
N GLU A 591 -56.16 -10.10 80.80
CA GLU A 591 -56.13 -9.16 81.94
C GLU A 591 -56.59 -7.77 81.46
N SER A 592 -57.31 -7.06 82.30
CA SER A 592 -57.74 -5.68 82.07
C SER A 592 -57.65 -4.91 83.37
N ALA A 593 -57.15 -3.67 83.39
CA ALA A 593 -57.10 -2.80 84.58
C ALA A 593 -58.51 -2.40 85.03
N THR A 594 -59.52 -2.52 84.20
CA THR A 594 -60.87 -2.09 84.52
C THR A 594 -61.88 -3.24 84.42
N GLN A 595 -62.09 -3.87 83.34
CA GLN A 595 -63.09 -4.90 83.14
C GLN A 595 -62.75 -5.85 81.97
N VAL A 596 -63.00 -7.14 82.12
CA VAL A 596 -63.06 -8.13 81.04
C VAL A 596 -64.51 -8.55 80.82
N ASN A 597 -65.07 -8.29 79.69
CA ASN A 597 -66.46 -8.70 79.34
C ASN A 597 -66.39 -9.89 78.35
N VAL A 598 -66.95 -11.01 78.74
CA VAL A 598 -67.13 -12.18 77.89
C VAL A 598 -68.63 -12.41 77.69
N ASN A 599 -69.08 -12.16 76.49
CA ASN A 599 -70.49 -12.29 76.11
C ASN A 599 -70.74 -13.39 75.10
N SER A 600 -71.74 -14.19 75.24
CA SER A 600 -72.14 -15.20 74.30
C SER A 600 -73.63 -15.20 74.07
N GLY A 601 -74.13 -15.27 72.83
CA GLY A 601 -75.55 -15.42 72.51
C GLY A 601 -76.17 -16.74 72.94
N LYS A 602 -75.36 -17.76 73.32
CA LYS A 602 -75.85 -19.09 73.73
C LYS A 602 -75.41 -19.55 75.10
N LYS A 603 -74.16 -19.86 75.29
CA LYS A 603 -73.58 -20.29 76.60
C LYS A 603 -72.09 -19.92 76.68
N VAL A 604 -71.72 -19.41 77.80
CA VAL A 604 -70.30 -19.29 78.23
C VAL A 604 -70.03 -20.50 79.19
N LYS A 605 -69.04 -21.36 78.82
CA LYS A 605 -68.57 -22.38 79.73
C LYS A 605 -67.22 -21.94 80.28
N MET A 606 -67.13 -21.69 81.58
CA MET A 606 -65.87 -21.50 82.28
C MET A 606 -65.67 -22.77 83.11
N GLN A 607 -64.49 -23.42 82.95
CA GLN A 607 -64.13 -24.55 83.78
C GLN A 607 -63.04 -24.14 84.78
#